data_7de0a5758bfb11392e2ea77d84dc3237
#
_entry.id   7de0a5758bfb11392e2ea77d84dc3237
#
_cell.length_a   1.000
_cell.length_b   1.000
_cell.length_c   1.000
_cell.angle_alpha   90.00
_cell.angle_beta   90.00
_cell.angle_gamma   90.00
#
_symmetry.space_group_name_H-M   'P 1'
#
loop_
_entity.id
_entity.type
_entity.pdbx_description
1 polymer ?
#
loop_
_entity_poly.entity_id
_entity_poly.type
_entity_poly.pdbx_seq_one_letter_code
_entity_poly.pdbx_strand_id
1 'polypeptide(L)'
;HVKTASSFFNRSGCKDKIKIFEGEANTTLEQLTINSYDFVFIDADKQNYCEYYKKSIKLLRPGGIIVLDNMLWSGSVIDPQDIDSKALADMADYIKDDDRVYNFLVPIRDGLMVCIKHE
;
A
#
# COMPACT_ATOMS: atom_id res chain seq x y z
N HIS A 1 15.08 -8.62 10.40
CA HIS A 1 14.43 -8.84 9.09
C HIS A 1 15.18 -8.19 7.92
N VAL A 2 15.66 -6.95 8.05
CA VAL A 2 16.39 -6.24 6.97
C VAL A 2 17.68 -6.97 6.59
N LYS A 3 18.45 -7.43 7.58
CA LYS A 3 19.69 -8.20 7.31
C LYS A 3 19.42 -9.50 6.55
N THR A 4 18.36 -10.21 6.92
CA THR A 4 17.94 -11.45 6.25
C THR A 4 17.51 -11.18 4.82
N ALA A 5 16.68 -10.17 4.60
CA ALA A 5 16.26 -9.75 3.26
C ALA A 5 17.45 -9.36 2.39
N SER A 6 18.37 -8.55 2.92
CA SER A 6 19.60 -8.14 2.21
C SER A 6 20.46 -9.34 1.80
N SER A 7 20.59 -10.34 2.67
CA SER A 7 21.31 -11.57 2.37
C SER A 7 20.69 -12.32 1.18
N PHE A 8 19.36 -12.48 1.17
CA PHE A 8 18.67 -13.13 0.04
C PHE A 8 18.78 -12.31 -1.24
N PHE A 9 18.63 -11.01 -1.19
CA PHE A 9 18.77 -10.14 -2.37
C PHE A 9 20.18 -10.21 -2.96
N ASN A 10 21.22 -10.23 -2.12
CA ASN A 10 22.61 -10.40 -2.56
C ASN A 10 22.83 -11.73 -3.29
N ARG A 11 22.13 -12.79 -2.87
CA ARG A 11 22.24 -14.14 -3.46
C ARG A 11 21.39 -14.33 -4.72
N SER A 12 20.35 -13.50 -4.90
CA SER A 12 19.38 -13.67 -6.00
C SER A 12 19.88 -13.24 -7.37
N GLY A 13 21.01 -12.54 -7.46
CA GLY A 13 21.47 -11.90 -8.70
C GLY A 13 20.68 -10.65 -9.10
N CYS A 14 19.70 -10.23 -8.29
CA CYS A 14 18.85 -9.08 -8.54
C CYS A 14 19.18 -7.87 -7.65
N LYS A 15 20.30 -7.91 -6.95
CA LYS A 15 20.71 -6.87 -5.99
C LYS A 15 20.60 -5.46 -6.56
N ASP A 16 21.04 -5.26 -7.79
CA ASP A 16 21.09 -3.96 -8.43
C ASP A 16 19.70 -3.41 -8.79
N LYS A 17 18.66 -4.26 -8.74
CA LYS A 17 17.27 -3.90 -9.01
C LYS A 17 16.46 -3.63 -7.74
N ILE A 18 17.04 -3.89 -6.56
CA ILE A 18 16.34 -3.82 -5.28
C ILE A 18 17.01 -2.75 -4.42
N LYS A 19 16.22 -1.81 -3.95
CA LYS A 19 16.64 -0.77 -3.02
C LYS A 19 15.83 -0.87 -1.73
N ILE A 20 16.52 -1.03 -0.61
CA ILE A 20 15.90 -1.08 0.73
C ILE A 20 16.04 0.28 1.38
N PHE A 21 14.94 0.80 1.88
CA PHE A 21 14.90 1.97 2.75
C PHE A 21 14.50 1.50 4.16
N GLU A 22 15.39 1.67 5.10
CA GLU A 22 15.15 1.35 6.51
C GLU A 22 14.68 2.60 7.25
N GLY A 23 13.66 2.45 8.11
CA GLY A 23 13.11 3.55 8.89
C GLY A 23 11.60 3.73 8.66
N GLU A 24 11.08 4.89 9.05
CA GLU A 24 9.66 5.18 8.89
C GLU A 24 9.26 5.38 7.43
N ALA A 25 8.27 4.59 6.99
CA ALA A 25 7.77 4.62 5.61
C ALA A 25 7.24 6.01 5.23
N ASN A 26 6.54 6.69 6.13
CA ASN A 26 6.00 8.03 5.87
C ASN A 26 7.08 9.05 5.50
N THR A 27 8.23 9.01 6.17
CA THR A 27 9.37 9.86 5.86
C THR A 27 10.01 9.49 4.53
N THR A 28 10.18 8.19 4.29
CA THR A 28 10.76 7.69 3.03
C THR A 28 9.90 8.06 1.83
N LEU A 29 8.58 7.88 1.92
CA LEU A 29 7.65 8.17 0.82
C LEU A 29 7.70 9.65 0.39
N GLU A 30 7.96 10.57 1.31
CA GLU A 30 8.08 12.00 1.00
C GLU A 30 9.34 12.35 0.18
N GLN A 31 10.35 11.48 0.21
CA GLN A 31 11.62 11.68 -0.48
C GLN A 31 11.65 11.04 -1.87
N LEU A 32 10.66 10.21 -2.20
CA LEU A 32 10.60 9.52 -3.47
C LEU A 32 10.05 10.43 -4.59
N THR A 33 10.42 10.11 -5.82
CA THR A 33 10.04 10.91 -7.00
C THR A 33 8.57 10.72 -7.35
N ILE A 34 7.84 11.81 -7.45
CA ILE A 34 6.43 11.79 -7.85
C ILE A 34 6.27 11.33 -9.31
N ASN A 35 5.11 10.75 -9.64
CA ASN A 35 4.74 10.29 -10.99
C ASN A 35 5.77 9.34 -11.65
N SER A 36 6.49 8.55 -10.87
CA SER A 36 7.60 7.72 -11.37
C SER A 36 7.44 6.22 -11.10
N TYR A 37 6.44 5.82 -10.33
CA TYR A 37 6.24 4.42 -9.96
C TYR A 37 5.06 3.82 -10.72
N ASP A 38 5.20 2.56 -11.13
CA ASP A 38 4.17 1.80 -11.84
C ASP A 38 3.24 1.07 -10.89
N PHE A 39 3.76 0.65 -9.74
CA PHE A 39 3.07 -0.21 -8.80
C PHE A 39 3.50 0.08 -7.36
N VAL A 40 2.53 0.11 -6.46
CA VAL A 40 2.74 0.20 -5.01
C VAL A 40 1.96 -0.90 -4.31
N PHE A 41 2.60 -1.63 -3.42
CA PHE A 41 1.96 -2.62 -2.55
C PHE A 41 2.07 -2.16 -1.09
N ILE A 42 0.94 -2.04 -0.41
CA ILE A 42 0.88 -1.60 0.98
C ILE A 42 0.48 -2.78 1.86
N ASP A 43 1.42 -3.23 2.67
CA ASP A 43 1.23 -4.25 3.70
C ASP A 43 2.01 -3.85 4.95
N ALA A 44 1.49 -2.89 5.67
CA ALA A 44 2.14 -2.23 6.80
C ALA A 44 1.18 -2.11 7.98
N ASP A 45 1.51 -1.27 8.95
CA ASP A 45 0.65 -0.96 10.09
C ASP A 45 -0.65 -0.29 9.63
N LYS A 46 -1.78 -0.82 10.07
CA LYS A 46 -3.10 -0.49 9.52
C LYS A 46 -3.53 0.94 9.84
N GLN A 47 -3.12 1.45 11.00
CA GLN A 47 -3.45 2.81 11.42
C GLN A 47 -2.89 3.91 10.49
N ASN A 48 -1.80 3.61 9.77
CA ASN A 48 -1.17 4.52 8.82
C ASN A 48 -1.55 4.26 7.36
N TYR A 49 -2.43 3.33 7.06
CA TYR A 49 -2.81 3.00 5.66
C TYR A 49 -3.28 4.21 4.87
N CYS A 50 -4.07 5.08 5.47
CA CYS A 50 -4.58 6.27 4.80
C CYS A 50 -3.43 7.23 4.39
N GLU A 51 -2.46 7.44 5.28
CA GLU A 51 -1.31 8.29 4.98
C GLU A 51 -0.40 7.66 3.93
N TYR A 52 -0.14 6.37 4.02
CA TYR A 52 0.63 5.65 3.00
C TYR A 52 -0.05 5.72 1.64
N TYR A 53 -1.36 5.54 1.58
CA TYR A 53 -2.11 5.66 0.33
C TYR A 53 -2.03 7.06 -0.27
N LYS A 54 -2.29 8.10 0.53
CA LYS A 54 -2.24 9.51 0.08
C LYS A 54 -0.88 9.90 -0.49
N LYS A 55 0.18 9.41 0.12
CA LYS A 55 1.54 9.64 -0.37
C LYS A 55 1.82 8.81 -1.62
N SER A 56 1.43 7.55 -1.62
CA SER A 56 1.64 6.63 -2.75
C SER A 56 0.92 7.05 -4.02
N ILE A 57 -0.29 7.60 -3.93
CA ILE A 57 -1.01 8.08 -5.12
C ILE A 57 -0.25 9.18 -5.88
N LYS A 58 0.52 10.00 -5.16
CA LYS A 58 1.38 11.02 -5.76
C LYS A 58 2.60 10.44 -6.46
N LEU A 59 3.10 9.32 -5.96
CA LEU A 59 4.26 8.62 -6.52
C LEU A 59 3.93 7.87 -7.80
N LEU A 60 2.70 7.38 -7.92
CA LEU A 60 2.26 6.65 -9.10
C LEU A 60 2.18 7.55 -10.33
N ARG A 61 2.66 7.03 -11.46
CA ARG A 61 2.34 7.61 -12.75
C ARG A 61 0.85 7.40 -13.08
N PRO A 62 0.27 8.17 -13.99
CA PRO A 62 -1.06 7.86 -14.53
C PRO A 62 -1.13 6.41 -15.05
N GLY A 63 -2.21 5.70 -14.75
CA GLY A 63 -2.37 4.27 -15.04
C GLY A 63 -1.63 3.33 -14.10
N GLY A 64 -0.88 3.85 -13.13
CA GLY A 64 -0.22 3.05 -12.10
C GLY A 64 -1.21 2.46 -11.09
N ILE A 65 -0.77 1.45 -10.35
CA ILE A 65 -1.64 0.63 -9.50
C ILE A 65 -1.15 0.66 -8.05
N ILE A 66 -2.08 0.88 -7.11
CA ILE A 66 -1.86 0.62 -5.68
C ILE A 66 -2.67 -0.61 -5.28
N VAL A 67 -2.05 -1.51 -4.54
CA VAL A 67 -2.72 -2.64 -3.89
C VAL A 67 -2.53 -2.52 -2.38
N LEU A 68 -3.64 -2.57 -1.63
CA LEU A 68 -3.62 -2.60 -0.17
C LEU A 68 -4.05 -3.99 0.30
N ASP A 69 -3.23 -4.63 1.12
CA ASP A 69 -3.52 -5.95 1.68
C ASP A 69 -4.34 -5.84 2.98
N ASN A 70 -4.97 -6.95 3.34
CA ASN A 70 -5.75 -7.13 4.58
C ASN A 70 -6.96 -6.20 4.72
N MET A 71 -7.58 -5.80 3.62
CA MET A 71 -8.70 -4.86 3.66
C MET A 71 -10.00 -5.45 4.20
N LEU A 72 -10.10 -6.75 4.36
CA LEU A 72 -11.22 -7.42 5.02
C LEU A 72 -10.99 -7.62 6.53
N TRP A 73 -9.72 -7.73 6.96
CA TRP A 73 -9.33 -7.95 8.35
C TRP A 73 -10.13 -9.07 9.02
N SER A 74 -10.15 -10.26 8.38
CA SER A 74 -10.95 -11.41 8.77
C SER A 74 -12.46 -11.11 8.94
N GLY A 75 -12.97 -10.14 8.19
CA GLY A 75 -14.37 -9.70 8.26
C GLY A 75 -14.65 -8.61 9.30
N SER A 76 -13.69 -8.23 10.12
CA SER A 76 -13.87 -7.25 11.19
C SER A 76 -14.24 -5.85 10.70
N VAL A 77 -13.96 -5.53 9.42
CA VAL A 77 -14.31 -4.23 8.82
C VAL A 77 -15.81 -4.02 8.65
N ILE A 78 -16.63 -5.08 8.70
CA ILE A 78 -18.10 -4.99 8.60
C ILE A 78 -18.71 -4.36 9.85
N ASP A 79 -18.17 -4.71 11.02
CA ASP A 79 -18.54 -4.14 12.32
C ASP A 79 -17.27 -3.86 13.13
N PRO A 80 -16.54 -2.79 12.80
CA PRO A 80 -15.21 -2.55 13.36
C PRO A 80 -15.27 -2.14 14.83
N GLN A 81 -14.54 -2.89 15.68
CA GLN A 81 -14.51 -2.67 17.13
C GLN A 81 -13.14 -2.16 17.61
N ASP A 82 -12.06 -2.59 17.00
CA ASP A 82 -10.69 -2.20 17.37
C ASP A 82 -10.13 -1.09 16.46
N ILE A 83 -8.98 -0.55 16.83
CA ILE A 83 -8.33 0.56 16.11
C ILE A 83 -7.99 0.17 14.68
N ASP A 84 -7.46 -1.02 14.47
CA ASP A 84 -7.02 -1.47 13.14
C ASP A 84 -8.21 -1.70 12.21
N SER A 85 -9.26 -2.37 12.67
CA SER A 85 -10.47 -2.59 11.87
C SER A 85 -11.18 -1.27 11.51
N LYS A 86 -11.20 -0.32 12.44
CA LYS A 86 -11.73 1.03 12.17
C LYS A 86 -10.89 1.77 11.14
N ALA A 87 -9.57 1.72 11.24
CA ALA A 87 -8.67 2.34 10.27
C ALA A 87 -8.87 1.77 8.87
N LEU A 88 -9.04 0.45 8.74
CA LEU A 88 -9.29 -0.21 7.45
C LEU A 88 -10.67 0.11 6.88
N ALA A 89 -11.70 0.18 7.72
CA ALA A 89 -13.04 0.58 7.30
C ALA A 89 -13.04 2.05 6.81
N ASP A 90 -12.40 2.95 7.53
CA ASP A 90 -12.24 4.36 7.13
C ASP A 90 -11.44 4.48 5.83
N MET A 91 -10.42 3.64 5.64
CA MET A 91 -9.65 3.60 4.40
C MET A 91 -10.50 3.16 3.21
N ALA A 92 -11.34 2.14 3.39
CA ALA A 92 -12.25 1.68 2.35
C ALA A 92 -13.24 2.79 1.93
N ASP A 93 -13.81 3.51 2.89
CA ASP A 93 -14.71 4.64 2.61
C ASP A 93 -13.96 5.78 1.89
N TYR A 94 -12.74 6.07 2.30
CA TYR A 94 -11.92 7.08 1.64
C TYR A 94 -11.65 6.72 0.17
N ILE A 95 -11.26 5.47 -0.10
CA ILE A 95 -10.97 5.00 -1.47
C ILE A 95 -12.25 5.01 -2.32
N LYS A 96 -13.37 4.60 -1.74
CA LYS A 96 -14.68 4.57 -2.43
C LYS A 96 -15.03 5.93 -3.04
N ASP A 97 -14.72 7.00 -2.32
CA ASP A 97 -15.04 8.37 -2.72
C ASP A 97 -13.87 9.09 -3.44
N ASP A 98 -12.75 8.41 -3.65
CA ASP A 98 -11.58 8.98 -4.32
C ASP A 98 -11.75 8.91 -5.85
N ASP A 99 -12.07 10.02 -6.47
CA ASP A 99 -12.27 10.16 -7.91
C ASP A 99 -10.97 10.11 -8.75
N ARG A 100 -9.81 10.04 -8.09
CA ARG A 100 -8.51 9.92 -8.78
C ARG A 100 -8.20 8.50 -9.21
N VAL A 101 -8.97 7.52 -8.74
CA VAL A 101 -8.72 6.10 -9.01
C VAL A 101 -9.99 5.33 -9.40
N TYR A 102 -9.82 4.30 -10.20
CA TYR A 102 -10.75 3.16 -10.24
C TYR A 102 -10.39 2.22 -9.10
N ASN A 103 -11.37 1.75 -8.35
CA ASN A 103 -11.11 0.86 -7.22
C ASN A 103 -12.04 -0.36 -7.24
N PHE A 104 -11.52 -1.48 -6.79
CA PHE A 104 -12.29 -2.71 -6.57
C PHE A 104 -11.60 -3.61 -5.55
N LEU A 105 -12.39 -4.38 -4.84
CA LEU A 105 -11.90 -5.36 -3.88
C LEU A 105 -11.81 -6.74 -4.54
N VAL A 106 -10.63 -7.36 -4.44
CA VAL A 106 -10.42 -8.76 -4.82
C VAL A 106 -10.48 -9.59 -3.54
N PRO A 107 -11.48 -10.47 -3.35
CA PRO A 107 -11.66 -11.23 -2.12
C PRO A 107 -10.75 -12.46 -2.05
N ILE A 108 -9.46 -12.26 -2.29
CA ILE A 108 -8.41 -13.27 -2.14
C ILE A 108 -7.79 -13.09 -0.76
N ARG A 109 -7.62 -14.20 -0.03
CA ARG A 109 -7.09 -14.23 1.33
C ARG A 109 -7.84 -13.25 2.24
N ASP A 110 -7.16 -12.22 2.74
CA ASP A 110 -7.74 -11.22 3.64
C ASP A 110 -8.20 -9.94 2.91
N GLY A 111 -8.43 -10.04 1.61
CA GLY A 111 -8.94 -8.98 0.75
C GLY A 111 -7.87 -8.01 0.26
N LEU A 112 -7.74 -7.90 -1.05
CA LEU A 112 -6.87 -6.95 -1.73
C LEU A 112 -7.71 -5.81 -2.30
N MET A 113 -7.50 -4.59 -1.82
CA MET A 113 -8.05 -3.41 -2.47
C MET A 113 -7.12 -2.97 -3.59
N VAL A 114 -7.62 -2.96 -4.80
CA VAL A 114 -6.86 -2.54 -5.99
C VAL A 114 -7.36 -1.17 -6.43
N CYS A 115 -6.43 -0.24 -6.59
CA CYS A 115 -6.71 1.12 -7.04
C CYS A 115 -5.85 1.45 -8.26
N ILE A 116 -6.48 1.83 -9.35
CA ILE A 116 -5.80 2.20 -10.61
C ILE A 116 -5.93 3.71 -10.78
N LYS A 117 -4.79 4.42 -10.77
CA LYS A 117 -4.79 5.88 -10.95
C LYS A 117 -5.24 6.26 -12.35
N HIS A 118 -6.18 7.19 -12.45
CA HIS A 118 -6.66 7.71 -13.73
C HIS A 118 -5.50 8.33 -14.56
N GLU A 119 -5.64 8.29 -15.85
CA GLU A 119 -4.70 8.94 -16.79
C GLU A 119 -4.81 10.46 -16.78
#